data_8ca3e59f6c425cef7a3197e36ba76c70
#
_entry.id   8ca3e59f6c425cef7a3197e36ba76c70
#
_cell.length_a   1.000
_cell.length_b   1.000
_cell.length_c   1.000
_cell.angle_alpha   90.00
_cell.angle_beta   90.00
_cell.angle_gamma   90.00
#
_symmetry.space_group_name_H-M   'P 1'
#
loop_
_entity.id
_entity.type
_entity.pdbx_description
1 polymer ?
#
loop_
_entity_poly.entity_id
_entity_poly.type
_entity_poly.pdbx_seq_one_letter_code
_entity_poly.pdbx_strand_id
1 'polypeptide(L)'
;MLTAHHTLAFGVLGVTLLSAAWGGVAYFRAGTAGALLAHLLTLSQTLLVAQVGLGLLLLSDHRRAGAQLHYAYGTLALLAVLSPWFYAPAEPRKRLAWFAGATLVAAALAVRAYTTA
;
A
#
# COMPACT_ATOMS: atom_id res chain seq x y z
N MET A 1 0.05 -18.23 10.15
CA MET A 1 0.00 -16.75 10.08
C MET A 1 1.32 -16.14 9.63
N LEU A 2 2.46 -16.60 10.17
CA LEU A 2 3.76 -16.03 9.75
C LEU A 2 4.03 -16.24 8.26
N THR A 3 3.79 -17.44 7.74
CA THR A 3 3.95 -17.72 6.30
C THR A 3 2.99 -16.88 5.47
N ALA A 4 1.73 -16.73 5.91
CA ALA A 4 0.76 -15.89 5.22
C ALA A 4 1.19 -14.43 5.20
N HIS A 5 1.73 -13.92 6.31
CA HIS A 5 2.24 -12.56 6.43
C HIS A 5 3.41 -12.32 5.46
N HIS A 6 4.38 -13.24 5.41
CA HIS A 6 5.52 -13.14 4.50
C HIS A 6 5.11 -13.26 3.03
N THR A 7 4.23 -14.21 2.71
CA THR A 7 3.75 -14.40 1.33
C THR A 7 2.96 -13.18 0.86
N LEU A 8 2.09 -12.65 1.72
CA LEU A 8 1.29 -11.47 1.40
C LEU A 8 2.18 -10.23 1.21
N ALA A 9 3.33 -10.16 1.88
CA ALA A 9 4.27 -9.06 1.70
C ALA A 9 4.71 -8.92 0.24
N PHE A 10 4.99 -10.03 -0.44
CA PHE A 10 5.34 -10.01 -1.87
C PHE A 10 4.16 -9.53 -2.72
N GLY A 11 2.94 -9.96 -2.39
CA GLY A 11 1.74 -9.48 -3.05
C GLY A 11 1.55 -7.98 -2.88
N VAL A 12 1.72 -7.47 -1.67
CA VAL A 12 1.66 -6.03 -1.37
C VAL A 12 2.69 -5.28 -2.21
N LEU A 13 3.96 -5.70 -2.20
CA LEU A 13 5.02 -5.03 -2.94
C LEU A 13 4.74 -5.05 -4.44
N GLY A 14 4.36 -6.20 -5.00
CA GLY A 14 4.09 -6.34 -6.43
C GLY A 14 2.91 -5.47 -6.88
N VAL A 15 1.79 -5.56 -6.18
CA VAL A 15 0.57 -4.83 -6.57
C VAL A 15 0.72 -3.33 -6.35
N THR A 16 1.33 -2.90 -5.24
CA THR A 16 1.51 -1.46 -4.99
C THR A 16 2.48 -0.83 -5.99
N LEU A 17 3.58 -1.50 -6.30
CA LEU A 17 4.54 -0.99 -7.29
C LEU A 17 3.94 -0.94 -8.69
N LEU A 18 3.23 -2.00 -9.10
CA LEU A 18 2.54 -2.02 -10.39
C LEU A 18 1.48 -0.93 -10.48
N SER A 19 0.66 -0.78 -9.45
CA SER A 19 -0.40 0.22 -9.42
C SER A 19 0.15 1.64 -9.44
N ALA A 20 1.23 1.90 -8.70
CA ALA A 20 1.87 3.21 -8.68
C ALA A 20 2.49 3.55 -10.04
N ALA A 21 3.18 2.60 -10.66
CA ALA A 21 3.78 2.80 -11.97
C ALA A 21 2.73 3.05 -13.05
N TRP A 22 1.67 2.22 -13.07
CA TRP A 22 0.57 2.40 -14.02
C TRP A 22 -0.17 3.71 -13.76
N GLY A 23 -0.42 4.04 -12.50
CA GLY A 23 -1.05 5.31 -12.12
C GLY A 23 -0.26 6.51 -12.58
N GLY A 24 1.07 6.47 -12.46
CA GLY A 24 1.95 7.51 -12.97
C GLY A 24 1.85 7.65 -14.49
N VAL A 25 1.90 6.54 -15.23
CA VAL A 25 1.76 6.55 -16.69
C VAL A 25 0.39 7.08 -17.09
N ALA A 26 -0.68 6.62 -16.45
CA ALA A 26 -2.05 7.09 -16.75
C ALA A 26 -2.20 8.58 -16.46
N TYR A 27 -1.59 9.08 -15.40
CA TYR A 27 -1.64 10.51 -15.08
C TYR A 27 -1.05 11.36 -16.19
N PHE A 28 0.11 10.96 -16.74
CA PHE A 28 0.77 11.72 -17.77
C PHE A 28 0.16 11.53 -19.17
N ARG A 29 -0.52 10.42 -19.42
CA ARG A 29 -1.12 10.11 -20.73
C ARG A 29 -2.58 10.50 -20.81
N ALA A 30 -3.42 9.94 -19.92
CA ALA A 30 -4.86 10.09 -20.00
C ALA A 30 -5.44 11.03 -18.94
N GLY A 31 -4.74 11.20 -17.81
CA GLY A 31 -5.21 12.01 -16.70
C GLY A 31 -6.34 11.37 -15.88
N THR A 32 -6.75 10.14 -16.22
CA THR A 32 -7.79 9.41 -15.49
C THR A 32 -7.41 7.93 -15.35
N ALA A 33 -7.92 7.30 -14.31
CA ALA A 33 -7.78 5.85 -14.14
C ALA A 33 -8.86 5.13 -14.94
N GLY A 34 -8.48 4.08 -15.65
CA GLY A 34 -9.46 3.13 -16.18
C GLY A 34 -9.96 2.22 -15.06
N ALA A 35 -10.99 1.42 -15.37
CA ALA A 35 -11.59 0.51 -14.38
C ALA A 35 -10.55 -0.47 -13.80
N LEU A 36 -9.69 -1.03 -14.64
CA LEU A 36 -8.68 -1.99 -14.17
C LEU A 36 -7.68 -1.32 -13.22
N LEU A 37 -7.20 -0.12 -13.55
CA LEU A 37 -6.28 0.60 -12.66
C LEU A 37 -6.96 0.98 -11.35
N ALA A 38 -8.22 1.43 -11.39
CA ALA A 38 -8.98 1.72 -10.19
C ALA A 38 -9.08 0.50 -9.28
N HIS A 39 -9.33 -0.69 -9.85
CA HIS A 39 -9.36 -1.94 -9.09
C HIS A 39 -7.99 -2.29 -8.50
N LEU A 40 -6.91 -2.07 -9.24
CA LEU A 40 -5.56 -2.33 -8.72
C LEU A 40 -5.20 -1.39 -7.57
N LEU A 41 -5.58 -0.13 -7.65
CA LEU A 41 -5.36 0.82 -6.55
C LEU A 41 -6.15 0.41 -5.31
N THR A 42 -7.39 -0.02 -5.47
CA THR A 42 -8.22 -0.53 -4.38
C THR A 42 -7.64 -1.83 -3.81
N LEU A 43 -7.17 -2.72 -4.68
CA LEU A 43 -6.53 -3.97 -4.25
C LEU A 43 -5.28 -3.69 -3.42
N SER A 44 -4.49 -2.69 -3.78
CA SER A 44 -3.32 -2.27 -2.99
C SER A 44 -3.73 -1.91 -1.56
N GLN A 45 -4.81 -1.17 -1.40
CA GLN A 45 -5.34 -0.78 -0.09
C GLN A 45 -5.81 -2.01 0.69
N THR A 46 -6.56 -2.88 0.04
CA THR A 46 -7.09 -4.10 0.67
C THR A 46 -5.96 -5.01 1.13
N LEU A 47 -4.94 -5.21 0.31
CA LEU A 47 -3.79 -6.05 0.67
C LEU A 47 -3.01 -5.46 1.84
N LEU A 48 -2.83 -4.13 1.89
CA LEU A 48 -2.16 -3.50 3.02
C LEU A 48 -2.97 -3.62 4.32
N VAL A 49 -4.28 -3.46 4.25
CA VAL A 49 -5.15 -3.66 5.41
C VAL A 49 -5.03 -5.10 5.92
N ALA A 50 -5.10 -6.08 5.01
CA ALA A 50 -4.96 -7.49 5.38
C ALA A 50 -3.57 -7.78 5.96
N GLN A 51 -2.52 -7.19 5.39
CA GLN A 51 -1.15 -7.38 5.85
C GLN A 51 -0.95 -6.84 7.27
N VAL A 52 -1.46 -5.65 7.53
CA VAL A 52 -1.40 -5.06 8.88
C VAL A 52 -2.23 -5.89 9.86
N GLY A 53 -3.41 -6.37 9.43
CA GLY A 53 -4.23 -7.25 10.26
C GLY A 53 -3.50 -8.53 10.65
N LEU A 54 -2.83 -9.19 9.71
CA LEU A 54 -2.03 -10.38 10.00
C LEU A 54 -0.86 -10.04 10.93
N GLY A 55 -0.22 -8.89 10.74
CA GLY A 55 0.85 -8.42 11.62
C GLY A 55 0.37 -8.22 13.05
N LEU A 56 -0.82 -7.66 13.24
CA LEU A 56 -1.42 -7.49 14.57
C LEU A 56 -1.75 -8.83 15.21
N LEU A 57 -2.23 -9.80 14.43
CA LEU A 57 -2.48 -11.16 14.95
C LEU A 57 -1.18 -11.83 15.38
N LEU A 58 -0.10 -11.68 14.62
CA LEU A 58 1.21 -12.20 15.02
C LEU A 58 1.71 -11.53 16.29
N LEU A 59 1.51 -10.24 16.44
CA LEU A 59 1.89 -9.51 17.65
C LEU A 59 1.10 -9.99 18.86
N SER A 60 -0.21 -10.24 18.70
CA SER A 60 -1.05 -10.77 19.76
C SER A 60 -0.64 -12.19 20.19
N ASP A 61 -0.01 -12.94 19.28
CA ASP A 61 0.55 -14.28 19.54
C ASP A 61 2.01 -14.20 20.00
N HIS A 62 2.46 -13.05 20.49
CA HIS A 62 3.81 -12.78 21.00
C HIS A 62 4.92 -12.96 19.97
N ARG A 63 4.60 -12.91 18.68
CA ARG A 63 5.57 -12.93 17.60
C ARG A 63 5.95 -11.50 17.24
N ARG A 64 7.22 -11.16 17.37
CA ARG A 64 7.70 -9.81 17.17
C ARG A 64 8.62 -9.72 15.97
N ALA A 65 8.61 -8.56 15.31
CA ALA A 65 9.56 -8.25 14.25
C ALA A 65 10.96 -8.06 14.82
N GLY A 66 11.98 -8.24 13.97
CA GLY A 66 13.38 -8.04 14.35
C GLY A 66 13.72 -6.62 14.74
N ALA A 67 13.01 -5.63 14.19
CA ALA A 67 13.20 -4.22 14.53
C ALA A 67 11.84 -3.55 14.80
N GLN A 68 11.81 -2.65 15.79
CA GLN A 68 10.58 -1.91 16.09
C GLN A 68 10.15 -0.98 14.95
N LEU A 69 11.09 -0.55 14.12
CA LEU A 69 10.79 0.27 12.95
C LEU A 69 9.84 -0.44 11.97
N HIS A 70 9.79 -1.77 11.97
CA HIS A 70 8.83 -2.53 11.17
C HIS A 70 7.39 -2.07 11.46
N TYR A 71 7.03 -1.89 12.72
CA TYR A 71 5.70 -1.45 13.12
C TYR A 71 5.41 -0.02 12.67
N ALA A 72 6.40 0.86 12.79
CA ALA A 72 6.27 2.24 12.33
C ALA A 72 6.08 2.31 10.82
N TYR A 73 6.90 1.62 10.05
CA TYR A 73 6.79 1.63 8.58
C TYR A 73 5.50 1.00 8.09
N GLY A 74 5.07 -0.09 8.70
CA GLY A 74 3.80 -0.72 8.34
C GLY A 74 2.60 0.17 8.62
N THR A 75 2.57 0.81 9.78
CA THR A 75 1.51 1.76 10.15
C THR A 75 1.48 2.96 9.21
N LEU A 76 2.65 3.55 8.93
CA LEU A 76 2.74 4.68 8.02
C LEU A 76 2.33 4.31 6.59
N ALA A 77 2.68 3.11 6.13
CA ALA A 77 2.25 2.62 4.82
C ALA A 77 0.72 2.54 4.73
N LEU A 78 0.07 2.01 5.76
CA LEU A 78 -1.39 1.92 5.80
C LEU A 78 -2.02 3.31 5.80
N LEU A 79 -1.53 4.23 6.63
CA LEU A 79 -2.04 5.59 6.68
C LEU A 79 -1.85 6.29 5.33
N ALA A 80 -0.70 6.12 4.69
CA ALA A 80 -0.41 6.73 3.40
C ALA A 80 -1.36 6.24 2.33
N VAL A 81 -1.58 4.92 2.22
CA VAL A 81 -2.40 4.35 1.15
C VAL A 81 -3.87 4.71 1.31
N LEU A 82 -4.34 4.94 2.54
CA LEU A 82 -5.73 5.31 2.81
C LEU A 82 -5.96 6.81 2.79
N SER A 83 -4.90 7.63 2.84
CA SER A 83 -5.02 9.09 2.92
C SER A 83 -5.83 9.72 1.79
N PRO A 84 -5.80 9.22 0.52
CA PRO A 84 -6.58 9.85 -0.54
C PRO A 84 -8.09 9.84 -0.29
N TRP A 85 -8.60 8.87 0.46
CA TRP A 85 -10.04 8.83 0.78
C TRP A 85 -10.48 10.03 1.62
N PHE A 86 -9.54 10.65 2.35
CA PHE A 86 -9.82 11.79 3.22
C PHE A 86 -9.40 13.13 2.61
N TYR A 87 -8.40 13.14 1.74
CA TYR A 87 -7.78 14.37 1.27
C TYR A 87 -7.81 14.56 -0.25
N ALA A 88 -8.03 13.51 -1.05
CA ALA A 88 -7.98 13.62 -2.49
C ALA A 88 -9.13 14.50 -3.02
N PRO A 89 -8.83 15.45 -3.94
CA PRO A 89 -9.87 16.23 -4.59
C PRO A 89 -10.82 15.37 -5.42
N ALA A 90 -11.99 15.88 -5.74
CA ALA A 90 -12.95 15.18 -6.59
C ALA A 90 -12.56 15.22 -8.07
N GLU A 91 -11.75 16.18 -8.51
CA GLU A 91 -11.33 16.32 -9.90
C GLU A 91 -10.53 15.06 -10.30
N PRO A 92 -10.90 14.36 -11.42
CA PRO A 92 -10.37 13.03 -11.72
C PRO A 92 -8.86 12.97 -11.87
N ARG A 93 -8.23 13.95 -12.49
CA ARG A 93 -6.78 13.95 -12.68
C ARG A 93 -6.04 14.12 -11.37
N LYS A 94 -6.48 15.08 -10.54
CA LYS A 94 -5.87 15.32 -9.23
C LYS A 94 -6.11 14.14 -8.29
N ARG A 95 -7.31 13.54 -8.37
CA ARG A 95 -7.63 12.36 -7.59
C ARG A 95 -6.72 11.18 -7.97
N LEU A 96 -6.50 10.96 -9.25
CA LEU A 96 -5.57 9.92 -9.72
C LEU A 96 -4.15 10.19 -9.20
N ALA A 97 -3.68 11.43 -9.25
CA ALA A 97 -2.37 11.80 -8.73
C ALA A 97 -2.25 11.48 -7.23
N TRP A 98 -3.29 11.77 -6.45
CA TRP A 98 -3.32 11.45 -5.02
C TRP A 98 -3.24 9.94 -4.76
N PHE A 99 -4.07 9.15 -5.46
CA PHE A 99 -4.07 7.69 -5.26
C PHE A 99 -2.76 7.06 -5.75
N ALA A 100 -2.25 7.45 -6.91
CA ALA A 100 -0.99 6.92 -7.43
C ALA A 100 0.19 7.34 -6.55
N GLY A 101 0.26 8.60 -6.13
CA GLY A 101 1.32 9.10 -5.27
C GLY A 101 1.29 8.47 -3.89
N ALA A 102 0.11 8.35 -3.28
CA ALA A 102 -0.05 7.70 -1.98
C ALA A 102 0.33 6.22 -2.05
N THR A 103 -0.04 5.53 -3.12
CA THR A 103 0.33 4.12 -3.33
C THR A 103 1.84 3.97 -3.51
N LEU A 104 2.50 4.91 -4.21
CA LEU A 104 3.95 4.90 -4.33
C LEU A 104 4.64 5.09 -2.98
N VAL A 105 4.18 6.05 -2.18
CA VAL A 105 4.71 6.27 -0.83
C VAL A 105 4.50 5.03 0.03
N ALA A 106 3.31 4.44 -0.03
CA ALA A 106 3.01 3.20 0.70
C ALA A 106 3.92 2.05 0.25
N ALA A 107 4.20 1.93 -1.05
CA ALA A 107 5.12 0.92 -1.56
C ALA A 107 6.53 1.10 -0.99
N ALA A 108 7.04 2.32 -0.96
CA ALA A 108 8.36 2.61 -0.39
C ALA A 108 8.41 2.27 1.09
N LEU A 109 7.38 2.63 1.85
CA LEU A 109 7.27 2.30 3.27
C LEU A 109 7.13 0.78 3.49
N ALA A 110 6.41 0.09 2.60
CA ALA A 110 6.28 -1.36 2.66
C ALA A 110 7.62 -2.07 2.40
N VAL A 111 8.43 -1.56 1.48
CA VAL A 111 9.80 -2.07 1.27
C VAL A 111 10.62 -1.93 2.56
N ARG A 112 10.55 -0.77 3.20
CA ARG A 112 11.25 -0.56 4.47
C ARG A 112 10.70 -1.46 5.57
N ALA A 113 9.40 -1.66 5.63
CA ALA A 113 8.80 -2.60 6.58
C ALA A 113 9.31 -4.03 6.35
N TYR A 114 9.39 -4.45 5.08
CA TYR A 114 9.92 -5.76 4.73
C TYR A 114 11.37 -5.93 5.19
N THR A 115 12.22 -4.91 4.99
CA THR A 115 13.64 -4.98 5.36
C THR A 115 13.87 -4.91 6.86
N THR A 116 12.89 -4.47 7.64
CA THR A 116 12.98 -4.36 9.12
C THR A 116 12.22 -5.46 9.85
N ALA A 117 11.65 -6.37 9.11
CA ALA A 117 10.87 -7.47 9.69
C ALA A 117 11.76 -8.50 10.44
#